data_11f14c6b500bbf0ce44cf33588d424aa
#
_entry.id   11f14c6b500bbf0ce44cf33588d424aa
#
_cell.length_a   1.000
_cell.length_b   1.000
_cell.length_c   1.000
_cell.angle_alpha   90.00
_cell.angle_beta   90.00
_cell.angle_gamma   90.00
#
_symmetry.space_group_name_H-M   'P 1'
#
loop_
_entity.id
_entity.type
_entity.pdbx_description
1 polymer ?
#
loop_
_entity_poly.entity_id
_entity_poly.type
_entity_poly.pdbx_seq_one_letter_code
_entity_poly.pdbx_strand_id
1 'polypeptide(L)'
;MAENNNEEILLLKKEVNYAVKLLKNGQINEALKIVEALIKKSPNVPLLYNIRGVCYQTIRELGNAIDDFSQATILKSDYAEAYCNLGVTYQEKGDLVSAVNAYKNAIDNDNNYPTAHNNLGKIFLASGEIDSSIEHLECAITLKSDFADAHNNLGSAFLRINKLNDAIKSYKKAIALKPDFAVANNNLGIAYLRTGNPKLASKFFENAITITPGYATAHHNLSGVKVYKEKDKQLNLIESLLIENNLSQKERIYLNFALAKAYEDLGNHEELFKHLNEGNRIRKKEMSNSIADSEEHNELIKLFFNSNNIKLTYRDSLPIRPIFIVGMPRSGTSLVEQIISSHHEVYGAGEVNNFHNIIMPIIEKHAVNENYNLKNDEFALIRKQYSNSLERFYANEKVITDKWILNFKTIGFILSAFPESKIVHLKRDARATCWSIYKHYFSDEGNRWAYDYQDLARFYKSYLGLMDYWHNLFPGKIYDISYEDLTSNQEKETRNLLKYCDLDWDENCLNFYTNTRAVKTASAVQVRNKMYQGSSDVWRQYSEYLKPLLDALK
;
A
#
# COMPACT_ATOMS: atom_id res chain seq x y z
N MET A 1 -10.42 48.93 41.96
CA MET A 1 -10.04 48.48 40.58
C MET A 1 -9.34 47.13 40.55
N ALA A 2 -8.40 46.78 41.44
CA ALA A 2 -7.74 45.46 41.44
C ALA A 2 -8.66 44.28 41.88
N GLU A 3 -9.58 44.49 42.83
CA GLU A 3 -10.52 43.46 43.28
C GLU A 3 -11.58 43.15 42.23
N ASN A 4 -12.15 44.12 41.52
CA ASN A 4 -13.07 43.87 40.40
C ASN A 4 -12.41 43.09 39.24
N ASN A 5 -11.14 43.35 38.97
CA ASN A 5 -10.41 42.66 37.90
C ASN A 5 -10.18 41.16 38.24
N ASN A 6 -9.96 40.85 39.52
CA ASN A 6 -9.81 39.47 39.99
C ASN A 6 -11.13 38.68 39.96
N GLU A 7 -12.24 39.30 40.25
CA GLU A 7 -13.58 38.69 40.16
C GLU A 7 -13.97 38.39 38.70
N GLU A 8 -13.71 39.30 37.77
CA GLU A 8 -13.98 39.12 36.35
C GLU A 8 -13.14 37.99 35.77
N ILE A 9 -11.82 37.91 36.10
CA ILE A 9 -10.96 36.82 35.68
C ILE A 9 -11.42 35.46 36.23
N LEU A 10 -11.89 35.40 37.49
CA LEU A 10 -12.38 34.18 38.10
C LEU A 10 -13.70 33.75 37.46
N LEU A 11 -14.56 34.68 37.10
CA LEU A 11 -15.82 34.40 36.41
C LEU A 11 -15.54 33.84 34.99
N LEU A 12 -14.66 34.49 34.26
CA LEU A 12 -14.22 34.03 32.93
C LEU A 12 -13.68 32.59 32.98
N LYS A 13 -12.83 32.29 33.95
CA LYS A 13 -12.31 30.91 34.14
C LYS A 13 -13.40 29.89 34.42
N LYS A 14 -14.41 30.25 35.21
CA LYS A 14 -15.57 29.38 35.51
C LYS A 14 -16.40 29.11 34.24
N GLU A 15 -16.69 30.15 33.46
CA GLU A 15 -17.46 30.03 32.22
C GLU A 15 -16.72 29.24 31.15
N VAL A 16 -15.40 29.43 31.00
CA VAL A 16 -14.52 28.63 30.12
C VAL A 16 -14.53 27.17 30.53
N ASN A 17 -14.31 26.86 31.82
CA ASN A 17 -14.34 25.49 32.31
C ASN A 17 -15.71 24.81 32.09
N TYR A 18 -16.79 25.58 32.20
CA TYR A 18 -18.14 25.08 31.92
C TYR A 18 -18.33 24.78 30.44
N ALA A 19 -17.88 25.65 29.53
CA ALA A 19 -17.89 25.40 28.08
C ALA A 19 -17.08 24.16 27.70
N VAL A 20 -15.87 23.97 28.25
CA VAL A 20 -15.04 22.77 28.06
C VAL A 20 -15.74 21.50 28.57
N LYS A 21 -16.46 21.58 29.71
CA LYS A 21 -17.24 20.45 30.22
C LYS A 21 -18.40 20.09 29.29
N LEU A 22 -19.11 21.08 28.76
CA LEU A 22 -20.19 20.87 27.77
C LEU A 22 -19.63 20.20 26.50
N LEU A 23 -18.49 20.68 25.99
CA LEU A 23 -17.79 20.09 24.85
C LEU A 23 -17.44 18.62 25.09
N LYS A 24 -16.87 18.31 26.27
CA LYS A 24 -16.56 16.92 26.66
C LYS A 24 -17.78 16.02 26.78
N ASN A 25 -18.94 16.60 27.13
CA ASN A 25 -20.20 15.87 27.22
C ASN A 25 -20.97 15.78 25.89
N GLY A 26 -20.40 16.28 24.77
CA GLY A 26 -21.04 16.25 23.45
C GLY A 26 -22.11 17.35 23.24
N GLN A 27 -22.25 18.28 24.18
CA GLN A 27 -23.20 19.40 24.09
C GLN A 27 -22.58 20.59 23.32
N ILE A 28 -22.22 20.35 22.04
CA ILE A 28 -21.40 21.26 21.25
C ILE A 28 -22.08 22.61 20.99
N ASN A 29 -23.38 22.60 20.66
CA ASN A 29 -24.14 23.84 20.38
C ASN A 29 -24.28 24.74 21.61
N GLU A 30 -24.36 24.18 22.80
CA GLU A 30 -24.41 24.94 24.05
C GLU A 30 -23.02 25.52 24.36
N ALA A 31 -21.96 24.74 24.17
CA ALA A 31 -20.58 25.20 24.31
C ALA A 31 -20.29 26.37 23.36
N LEU A 32 -20.70 26.28 22.08
CA LEU A 32 -20.54 27.34 21.08
C LEU A 32 -21.20 28.65 21.55
N LYS A 33 -22.46 28.62 21.97
CA LYS A 33 -23.18 29.82 22.46
C LYS A 33 -22.43 30.53 23.60
N ILE A 34 -21.91 29.76 24.55
CA ILE A 34 -21.15 30.30 25.67
C ILE A 34 -19.84 30.94 25.19
N VAL A 35 -19.09 30.21 24.36
CA VAL A 35 -17.78 30.70 23.89
C VAL A 35 -17.95 31.94 23.01
N GLU A 36 -18.97 32.01 22.15
CA GLU A 36 -19.29 33.20 21.36
C GLU A 36 -19.63 34.43 22.23
N ALA A 37 -20.40 34.21 23.30
CA ALA A 37 -20.71 35.28 24.26
C ALA A 37 -19.44 35.76 25.00
N LEU A 38 -18.51 34.83 25.33
CA LEU A 38 -17.24 35.14 25.96
C LEU A 38 -16.30 35.90 25.01
N ILE A 39 -16.22 35.50 23.72
CA ILE A 39 -15.41 36.20 22.71
C ILE A 39 -15.89 37.66 22.54
N LYS A 40 -17.22 37.89 22.55
CA LYS A 40 -17.77 39.27 22.51
C LYS A 40 -17.32 40.11 23.68
N LYS A 41 -17.20 39.54 24.88
CA LYS A 41 -16.76 40.21 26.09
C LYS A 41 -15.23 40.35 26.16
N SER A 42 -14.49 39.34 25.67
CA SER A 42 -13.03 39.21 25.82
C SER A 42 -12.40 38.75 24.50
N PRO A 43 -12.37 39.60 23.46
CA PRO A 43 -11.95 39.21 22.09
C PRO A 43 -10.47 38.89 21.95
N ASN A 44 -9.64 39.26 22.93
CA ASN A 44 -8.20 39.05 22.86
C ASN A 44 -7.70 37.80 23.64
N VAL A 45 -8.61 36.87 23.97
CA VAL A 45 -8.26 35.64 24.70
C VAL A 45 -8.10 34.47 23.73
N PRO A 46 -6.85 34.03 23.43
CA PRO A 46 -6.58 32.99 22.43
C PRO A 46 -7.29 31.66 22.71
N LEU A 47 -7.42 31.29 23.99
CA LEU A 47 -8.06 30.06 24.44
C LEU A 47 -9.53 29.96 23.98
N LEU A 48 -10.26 31.07 23.92
CA LEU A 48 -11.65 31.08 23.49
C LEU A 48 -11.79 30.70 22.02
N TYR A 49 -10.91 31.22 21.17
CA TYR A 49 -10.87 30.84 19.74
C TYR A 49 -10.44 29.38 19.57
N ASN A 50 -9.46 28.91 20.34
CA ASN A 50 -9.09 27.49 20.29
C ASN A 50 -10.26 26.57 20.68
N ILE A 51 -11.03 26.90 21.72
CA ILE A 51 -12.20 26.11 22.14
C ILE A 51 -13.31 26.18 21.06
N ARG A 52 -13.58 27.36 20.48
CA ARG A 52 -14.59 27.51 19.43
C ARG A 52 -14.18 26.76 18.17
N GLY A 53 -12.90 26.80 17.80
CA GLY A 53 -12.32 26.03 16.72
C GLY A 53 -12.53 24.52 16.91
N VAL A 54 -12.32 23.98 18.13
CA VAL A 54 -12.61 22.58 18.47
C VAL A 54 -14.10 22.26 18.34
N CYS A 55 -14.99 23.18 18.73
CA CYS A 55 -16.43 23.01 18.54
C CYS A 55 -16.77 22.92 17.05
N TYR A 56 -16.29 23.84 16.21
CA TYR A 56 -16.50 23.84 14.77
C TYR A 56 -15.91 22.60 14.08
N GLN A 57 -14.73 22.17 14.48
CA GLN A 57 -14.14 20.92 13.99
C GLN A 57 -15.02 19.72 14.29
N THR A 58 -15.58 19.64 15.51
CA THR A 58 -16.45 18.54 15.95
C THR A 58 -17.72 18.45 15.10
N ILE A 59 -18.32 19.59 14.71
CA ILE A 59 -19.50 19.62 13.83
C ILE A 59 -19.15 19.66 12.33
N ARG A 60 -17.89 19.43 11.98
CA ARG A 60 -17.38 19.38 10.58
C ARG A 60 -17.41 20.71 9.82
N GLU A 61 -17.52 21.84 10.50
CA GLU A 61 -17.36 23.18 9.93
C GLU A 61 -15.87 23.55 9.85
N LEU A 62 -15.11 22.81 9.02
CA LEU A 62 -13.65 22.89 8.98
C LEU A 62 -13.11 24.28 8.58
N GLY A 63 -13.86 25.07 7.79
CA GLY A 63 -13.48 26.44 7.44
C GLY A 63 -13.45 27.35 8.68
N ASN A 64 -14.56 27.37 9.43
CA ASN A 64 -14.67 28.15 10.67
C ASN A 64 -13.65 27.71 11.73
N ALA A 65 -13.38 26.39 11.80
CA ALA A 65 -12.34 25.89 12.71
C ALA A 65 -10.93 26.40 12.36
N ILE A 66 -10.57 26.42 11.06
CA ILE A 66 -9.29 26.96 10.57
C ILE A 66 -9.16 28.45 10.93
N ASP A 67 -10.20 29.24 10.69
CA ASP A 67 -10.20 30.68 10.99
C ASP A 67 -9.98 30.92 12.48
N ASP A 68 -10.66 30.17 13.34
CA ASP A 68 -10.53 30.29 14.78
C ASP A 68 -9.17 29.84 15.32
N PHE A 69 -8.66 28.69 14.89
CA PHE A 69 -7.33 28.26 15.30
C PHE A 69 -6.25 29.25 14.79
N SER A 70 -6.41 29.79 13.59
CA SER A 70 -5.51 30.81 13.06
C SER A 70 -5.58 32.09 13.89
N GLN A 71 -6.78 32.51 14.29
CA GLN A 71 -6.93 33.67 15.19
C GLN A 71 -6.29 33.41 16.56
N ALA A 72 -6.41 32.19 17.10
CA ALA A 72 -5.75 31.82 18.35
C ALA A 72 -4.21 31.93 18.25
N THR A 73 -3.62 31.51 17.12
CA THR A 73 -2.16 31.62 16.87
C THR A 73 -1.72 33.05 16.62
N ILE A 74 -2.55 33.90 16.02
CA ILE A 74 -2.27 35.34 15.86
C ILE A 74 -2.26 36.03 17.23
N LEU A 75 -3.22 35.75 18.10
CA LEU A 75 -3.29 36.33 19.43
C LEU A 75 -2.20 35.80 20.37
N LYS A 76 -1.75 34.58 20.16
CA LYS A 76 -0.67 33.96 20.92
C LYS A 76 0.19 33.13 19.98
N SER A 77 1.32 33.71 19.53
CA SER A 77 2.20 33.12 18.51
C SER A 77 2.94 31.85 18.96
N ASP A 78 3.05 31.60 20.28
CA ASP A 78 3.65 30.43 20.90
C ASP A 78 2.59 29.36 21.33
N TYR A 79 1.40 29.39 20.73
CA TYR A 79 0.30 28.51 21.13
C TYR A 79 0.38 27.15 20.39
N ALA A 80 1.27 26.26 20.83
CA ALA A 80 1.52 24.96 20.22
C ALA A 80 0.24 24.10 20.05
N GLU A 81 -0.68 24.12 21.04
CA GLU A 81 -1.95 23.38 20.95
C GLU A 81 -2.84 23.88 19.78
N ALA A 82 -2.93 25.21 19.61
CA ALA A 82 -3.73 25.77 18.51
C ALA A 82 -3.12 25.42 17.14
N TYR A 83 -1.78 25.47 17.01
CA TYR A 83 -1.10 25.00 15.80
C TYR A 83 -1.33 23.51 15.54
N CYS A 84 -1.31 22.67 16.57
CA CYS A 84 -1.59 21.24 16.41
C CYS A 84 -3.04 21.01 15.96
N ASN A 85 -4.02 21.69 16.55
CA ASN A 85 -5.43 21.61 16.16
C ASN A 85 -5.64 22.12 14.72
N LEU A 86 -4.96 23.18 14.33
CA LEU A 86 -4.93 23.70 12.97
C LEU A 86 -4.40 22.62 11.99
N GLY A 87 -3.31 21.95 12.34
CA GLY A 87 -2.74 20.85 11.57
C GLY A 87 -3.72 19.68 11.40
N VAL A 88 -4.42 19.27 12.46
CA VAL A 88 -5.46 18.23 12.40
C VAL A 88 -6.58 18.66 11.45
N THR A 89 -7.02 19.92 11.54
CA THR A 89 -8.13 20.44 10.71
C THR A 89 -7.74 20.53 9.24
N TYR A 90 -6.51 20.96 8.92
CA TYR A 90 -6.00 20.91 7.54
C TYR A 90 -5.90 19.49 7.00
N GLN A 91 -5.46 18.54 7.84
CA GLN A 91 -5.40 17.12 7.45
C GLN A 91 -6.81 16.56 7.16
N GLU A 92 -7.82 16.89 7.97
CA GLU A 92 -9.22 16.51 7.73
C GLU A 92 -9.79 17.13 6.44
N LYS A 93 -9.35 18.35 6.09
CA LYS A 93 -9.70 19.03 4.83
C LYS A 93 -8.95 18.46 3.61
N GLY A 94 -7.89 17.67 3.82
CA GLY A 94 -7.04 17.11 2.77
C GLY A 94 -5.87 18.01 2.36
N ASP A 95 -5.67 19.15 3.01
CA ASP A 95 -4.53 20.05 2.77
C ASP A 95 -3.33 19.59 3.60
N LEU A 96 -2.61 18.61 3.06
CA LEU A 96 -1.46 18.01 3.76
C LEU A 96 -0.27 18.97 3.89
N VAL A 97 -0.10 19.91 2.95
CA VAL A 97 1.00 20.88 2.99
C VAL A 97 0.82 21.84 4.16
N SER A 98 -0.37 22.42 4.29
CA SER A 98 -0.71 23.29 5.42
C SER A 98 -0.69 22.55 6.76
N ALA A 99 -1.13 21.27 6.78
CA ALA A 99 -1.06 20.42 7.96
C ALA A 99 0.38 20.23 8.45
N VAL A 100 1.32 19.88 7.55
CA VAL A 100 2.76 19.73 7.87
C VAL A 100 3.32 21.02 8.47
N ASN A 101 3.04 22.17 7.85
CA ASN A 101 3.52 23.46 8.35
C ASN A 101 2.97 23.78 9.75
N ALA A 102 1.68 23.51 9.96
CA ALA A 102 1.05 23.73 11.27
C ALA A 102 1.65 22.82 12.36
N TYR A 103 1.89 21.54 12.08
CA TYR A 103 2.54 20.64 13.04
C TYR A 103 3.99 21.03 13.31
N LYS A 104 4.75 21.50 12.31
CA LYS A 104 6.10 22.03 12.51
C LYS A 104 6.08 23.24 13.42
N ASN A 105 5.17 24.20 13.19
CA ASN A 105 5.00 25.35 14.07
C ASN A 105 4.62 24.92 15.51
N ALA A 106 3.81 23.88 15.68
CA ALA A 106 3.50 23.36 17.01
C ALA A 106 4.76 22.84 17.72
N ILE A 107 5.64 22.12 17.01
CA ILE A 107 6.90 21.57 17.53
C ILE A 107 7.91 22.69 17.80
N ASP A 108 8.02 23.68 16.93
CA ASP A 108 8.94 24.82 17.10
C ASP A 108 8.59 25.65 18.33
N ASN A 109 7.31 25.71 18.68
CA ASN A 109 6.83 26.43 19.87
C ASN A 109 6.82 25.58 21.15
N ASP A 110 6.68 24.26 21.02
CA ASP A 110 6.81 23.32 22.13
C ASP A 110 7.45 22.01 21.63
N ASN A 111 8.77 21.89 21.81
CA ASN A 111 9.51 20.67 21.44
C ASN A 111 9.03 19.43 22.19
N ASN A 112 8.30 19.57 23.29
CA ASN A 112 7.76 18.47 24.07
C ASN A 112 6.30 18.15 23.71
N TYR A 113 5.93 18.25 22.43
CA TYR A 113 4.56 18.04 21.97
C TYR A 113 4.38 16.70 21.21
N PRO A 114 4.20 15.57 21.93
CA PRO A 114 4.21 14.23 21.33
C PRO A 114 3.13 14.03 20.27
N THR A 115 1.98 14.72 20.42
CA THR A 115 0.87 14.59 19.45
C THR A 115 1.25 15.18 18.09
N ALA A 116 1.93 16.34 18.04
CA ALA A 116 2.37 16.94 16.79
C ALA A 116 3.42 16.04 16.09
N HIS A 117 4.38 15.50 16.84
CA HIS A 117 5.34 14.52 16.31
C HIS A 117 4.66 13.28 15.75
N ASN A 118 3.70 12.67 16.47
CA ASN A 118 2.96 11.51 15.99
C ASN A 118 2.19 11.80 14.70
N ASN A 119 1.51 12.95 14.63
CA ASN A 119 0.70 13.32 13.46
C ASN A 119 1.57 13.63 12.24
N LEU A 120 2.70 14.32 12.45
CA LEU A 120 3.68 14.59 11.40
C LEU A 120 4.30 13.27 10.89
N GLY A 121 4.68 12.36 11.79
CA GLY A 121 5.18 11.05 11.45
C GLY A 121 4.16 10.21 10.64
N LYS A 122 2.86 10.34 10.96
CA LYS A 122 1.78 9.69 10.20
C LYS A 122 1.65 10.27 8.78
N ILE A 123 1.80 11.58 8.60
CA ILE A 123 1.79 12.20 7.26
C ILE A 123 2.99 11.74 6.45
N PHE A 124 4.21 11.77 7.01
CA PHE A 124 5.41 11.28 6.32
C PHE A 124 5.32 9.80 5.95
N LEU A 125 4.67 8.99 6.80
CA LEU A 125 4.40 7.59 6.45
C LEU A 125 3.48 7.48 5.21
N ALA A 126 2.46 8.32 5.13
CA ALA A 126 1.52 8.34 4.00
C ALA A 126 2.18 8.85 2.70
N SER A 127 3.05 9.86 2.79
CA SER A 127 3.81 10.42 1.65
C SER A 127 5.00 9.53 1.22
N GLY A 128 5.32 8.49 1.99
CA GLY A 128 6.44 7.59 1.68
C GLY A 128 7.80 8.04 2.20
N GLU A 129 7.87 9.12 2.95
CA GLU A 129 9.08 9.62 3.63
C GLU A 129 9.32 8.84 4.92
N ILE A 130 9.72 7.57 4.77
CA ILE A 130 9.70 6.61 5.87
C ILE A 130 10.72 6.95 6.97
N ASP A 131 11.90 7.42 6.61
CA ASP A 131 12.94 7.77 7.58
C ASP A 131 12.50 8.96 8.46
N SER A 132 11.96 10.03 7.86
CA SER A 132 11.37 11.16 8.59
C SER A 132 10.18 10.71 9.46
N SER A 133 9.37 9.77 8.97
CA SER A 133 8.27 9.20 9.75
C SER A 133 8.78 8.50 11.02
N ILE A 134 9.82 7.64 10.89
CA ILE A 134 10.40 6.92 12.03
C ILE A 134 10.96 7.91 13.04
N GLU A 135 11.74 8.90 12.60
CA GLU A 135 12.33 9.92 13.47
C GLU A 135 11.27 10.61 14.34
N HIS A 136 10.22 11.13 13.71
CA HIS A 136 9.16 11.82 14.44
C HIS A 136 8.35 10.88 15.36
N LEU A 137 8.10 9.64 14.96
CA LEU A 137 7.38 8.67 15.79
C LEU A 137 8.22 8.24 17.01
N GLU A 138 9.53 8.08 16.85
CA GLU A 138 10.45 7.81 17.97
C GLU A 138 10.54 9.01 18.94
N CYS A 139 10.54 10.24 18.43
CA CYS A 139 10.42 11.43 19.26
C CYS A 139 9.10 11.43 20.06
N ALA A 140 7.96 11.13 19.41
CA ALA A 140 6.67 11.06 20.09
C ALA A 140 6.67 10.03 21.24
N ILE A 141 7.27 8.87 21.01
CA ILE A 141 7.38 7.79 22.00
C ILE A 141 8.36 8.13 23.14
N THR A 142 9.45 8.85 22.81
CA THR A 142 10.42 9.32 23.82
C THR A 142 9.77 10.34 24.74
N LEU A 143 8.98 11.25 24.21
CA LEU A 143 8.24 12.25 24.97
C LEU A 143 7.08 11.65 25.76
N LYS A 144 6.43 10.63 25.21
CA LYS A 144 5.30 9.94 25.83
C LYS A 144 5.38 8.44 25.55
N SER A 145 5.99 7.69 26.46
CA SER A 145 6.27 6.25 26.28
C SER A 145 5.02 5.34 26.28
N ASP A 146 3.89 5.83 26.79
CA ASP A 146 2.58 5.17 26.81
C ASP A 146 1.66 5.58 25.64
N PHE A 147 2.23 6.15 24.56
CA PHE A 147 1.47 6.61 23.40
C PHE A 147 1.18 5.45 22.43
N ALA A 148 0.08 4.74 22.65
CA ALA A 148 -0.29 3.56 21.87
C ALA A 148 -0.38 3.82 20.35
N ASP A 149 -0.94 4.98 19.94
CA ASP A 149 -1.06 5.34 18.52
C ASP A 149 0.32 5.54 17.87
N ALA A 150 1.28 6.17 18.55
CA ALA A 150 2.63 6.36 18.06
C ALA A 150 3.36 5.01 17.88
N HIS A 151 3.21 4.08 18.84
CA HIS A 151 3.74 2.72 18.69
C HIS A 151 3.11 1.97 17.50
N ASN A 152 1.80 2.09 17.29
CA ASN A 152 1.14 1.51 16.12
C ASN A 152 1.66 2.11 14.80
N ASN A 153 1.81 3.42 14.73
CA ASN A 153 2.31 4.12 13.54
C ASN A 153 3.79 3.77 13.27
N LEU A 154 4.62 3.69 14.30
CA LEU A 154 6.01 3.23 14.18
C LEU A 154 6.09 1.79 13.68
N GLY A 155 5.22 0.90 14.17
CA GLY A 155 5.08 -0.45 13.64
C GLY A 155 4.74 -0.45 12.14
N SER A 156 3.88 0.47 11.70
CA SER A 156 3.51 0.61 10.29
C SER A 156 4.68 1.14 9.44
N ALA A 157 5.49 2.07 9.97
CA ALA A 157 6.69 2.56 9.32
C ALA A 157 7.74 1.43 9.14
N PHE A 158 8.01 0.65 10.19
CA PHE A 158 8.89 -0.51 10.09
C PHE A 158 8.37 -1.58 9.12
N LEU A 159 7.05 -1.79 9.07
CA LEU A 159 6.43 -2.72 8.11
C LEU A 159 6.65 -2.29 6.66
N ARG A 160 6.67 -0.99 6.38
CA ARG A 160 6.94 -0.44 5.05
C ARG A 160 8.36 -0.75 4.57
N ILE A 161 9.36 -0.64 5.43
CA ILE A 161 10.77 -0.94 5.13
C ILE A 161 11.17 -2.39 5.42
N ASN A 162 10.16 -3.25 5.67
CA ASN A 162 10.35 -4.69 5.88
C ASN A 162 11.14 -5.09 7.15
N LYS A 163 11.25 -4.21 8.14
CA LYS A 163 11.76 -4.51 9.48
C LYS A 163 10.67 -5.21 10.30
N LEU A 164 10.36 -6.47 9.94
CA LEU A 164 9.18 -7.18 10.45
C LEU A 164 9.22 -7.40 11.96
N ASN A 165 10.39 -7.71 12.54
CA ASN A 165 10.53 -7.93 13.98
C ASN A 165 10.28 -6.64 14.77
N ASP A 166 10.78 -5.49 14.28
CA ASP A 166 10.57 -4.20 14.91
C ASP A 166 9.09 -3.76 14.79
N ALA A 167 8.47 -4.03 13.66
CA ALA A 167 7.02 -3.81 13.46
C ALA A 167 6.20 -4.62 14.47
N ILE A 168 6.48 -5.93 14.61
CA ILE A 168 5.79 -6.82 15.57
C ILE A 168 5.98 -6.32 17.00
N LYS A 169 7.20 -5.90 17.38
CA LYS A 169 7.50 -5.35 18.70
C LYS A 169 6.68 -4.09 18.99
N SER A 170 6.63 -3.18 18.03
CA SER A 170 5.89 -1.91 18.14
C SER A 170 4.39 -2.14 18.25
N TYR A 171 3.79 -2.99 17.41
CA TYR A 171 2.36 -3.33 17.50
C TYR A 171 2.00 -4.03 18.82
N LYS A 172 2.84 -4.96 19.29
CA LYS A 172 2.64 -5.60 20.63
C LYS A 172 2.65 -4.57 21.74
N LYS A 173 3.54 -3.57 21.68
CA LYS A 173 3.58 -2.50 22.67
C LYS A 173 2.31 -1.64 22.60
N ALA A 174 1.84 -1.28 21.40
CA ALA A 174 0.58 -0.57 21.20
C ALA A 174 -0.62 -1.31 21.83
N ILE A 175 -0.72 -2.63 21.60
CA ILE A 175 -1.78 -3.48 22.16
C ILE A 175 -1.66 -3.60 23.69
N ALA A 176 -0.44 -3.70 24.22
CA ALA A 176 -0.23 -3.75 25.67
C ALA A 176 -0.66 -2.45 26.38
N LEU A 177 -0.48 -1.30 25.70
CA LEU A 177 -0.92 0.01 26.21
C LEU A 177 -2.42 0.25 26.03
N LYS A 178 -2.99 -0.28 24.95
CA LYS A 178 -4.41 -0.16 24.62
C LYS A 178 -4.95 -1.52 24.14
N PRO A 179 -5.45 -2.38 25.06
CA PRO A 179 -5.90 -3.74 24.73
C PRO A 179 -7.06 -3.79 23.71
N ASP A 180 -7.91 -2.77 23.68
CA ASP A 180 -9.03 -2.62 22.76
C ASP A 180 -8.67 -1.93 21.42
N PHE A 181 -7.38 -1.98 21.02
CA PHE A 181 -6.91 -1.36 19.79
C PHE A 181 -7.04 -2.31 18.58
N ALA A 182 -8.24 -2.33 17.97
CA ALA A 182 -8.55 -3.19 16.83
C ALA A 182 -7.57 -3.00 15.66
N VAL A 183 -7.19 -1.74 15.34
CA VAL A 183 -6.26 -1.42 14.24
C VAL A 183 -4.89 -2.03 14.49
N ALA A 184 -4.35 -1.93 15.71
CA ALA A 184 -3.05 -2.51 16.03
C ALA A 184 -3.08 -4.05 15.99
N ASN A 185 -4.18 -4.68 16.41
CA ASN A 185 -4.39 -6.13 16.25
C ASN A 185 -4.38 -6.53 14.77
N ASN A 186 -5.14 -5.84 13.92
CA ASN A 186 -5.14 -6.10 12.48
C ASN A 186 -3.74 -5.95 11.87
N ASN A 187 -3.01 -4.87 12.20
CA ASN A 187 -1.67 -4.61 11.69
C ASN A 187 -0.66 -5.67 12.17
N LEU A 188 -0.77 -6.13 13.40
CA LEU A 188 0.04 -7.24 13.93
C LEU A 188 -0.26 -8.54 13.17
N GLY A 189 -1.53 -8.81 12.84
CA GLY A 189 -1.93 -9.92 11.98
C GLY A 189 -1.25 -9.86 10.61
N ILE A 190 -1.23 -8.69 9.96
CA ILE A 190 -0.54 -8.49 8.69
C ILE A 190 0.97 -8.73 8.83
N ALA A 191 1.60 -8.25 9.90
CA ALA A 191 3.02 -8.48 10.15
C ALA A 191 3.33 -9.99 10.30
N TYR A 192 2.50 -10.74 11.05
CA TYR A 192 2.65 -12.19 11.15
C TYR A 192 2.42 -12.93 9.83
N LEU A 193 1.50 -12.45 9.01
CA LEU A 193 1.28 -13.03 7.68
C LEU A 193 2.54 -12.89 6.81
N ARG A 194 3.19 -11.71 6.84
CA ARG A 194 4.44 -11.46 6.11
C ARG A 194 5.63 -12.30 6.62
N THR A 195 5.64 -12.66 7.92
CA THR A 195 6.64 -13.60 8.47
C THR A 195 6.30 -15.07 8.20
N GLY A 196 5.18 -15.37 7.51
CA GLY A 196 4.77 -16.74 7.21
C GLY A 196 4.06 -17.45 8.36
N ASN A 197 3.45 -16.73 9.28
CA ASN A 197 2.69 -17.25 10.41
C ASN A 197 1.17 -17.03 10.27
N PRO A 198 0.48 -17.71 9.32
CA PRO A 198 -0.95 -17.48 9.07
C PRO A 198 -1.84 -17.83 10.27
N LYS A 199 -1.43 -18.79 11.12
CA LYS A 199 -2.18 -19.14 12.35
C LYS A 199 -2.20 -17.99 13.36
N LEU A 200 -1.04 -17.34 13.57
CA LEU A 200 -0.98 -16.16 14.44
C LEU A 200 -1.71 -14.97 13.79
N ALA A 201 -1.57 -14.79 12.48
CA ALA A 201 -2.29 -13.75 11.76
C ALA A 201 -3.81 -13.89 11.95
N SER A 202 -4.37 -15.10 11.76
CA SER A 202 -5.80 -15.40 12.00
C SER A 202 -6.25 -14.97 13.40
N LYS A 203 -5.49 -15.36 14.44
CA LYS A 203 -5.80 -14.99 15.82
C LYS A 203 -5.92 -13.48 16.02
N PHE A 204 -4.99 -12.70 15.46
CA PHE A 204 -5.00 -11.25 15.63
C PHE A 204 -6.07 -10.56 14.79
N PHE A 205 -6.42 -11.08 13.61
CA PHE A 205 -7.59 -10.62 12.86
C PHE A 205 -8.90 -10.92 13.60
N GLU A 206 -9.03 -12.11 14.22
CA GLU A 206 -10.18 -12.47 15.05
C GLU A 206 -10.29 -11.54 16.27
N ASN A 207 -9.18 -11.20 16.93
CA ASN A 207 -9.17 -10.22 18.03
C ASN A 207 -9.66 -8.85 17.54
N ALA A 208 -9.18 -8.39 16.38
CA ALA A 208 -9.61 -7.11 15.81
C ALA A 208 -11.13 -7.08 15.54
N ILE A 209 -11.70 -8.17 15.02
CA ILE A 209 -13.14 -8.33 14.79
C ILE A 209 -13.91 -8.41 16.12
N THR A 210 -13.36 -9.08 17.13
CA THR A 210 -13.98 -9.15 18.46
C THR A 210 -14.09 -7.76 19.10
N ILE A 211 -13.04 -6.93 18.96
CA ILE A 211 -13.03 -5.55 19.47
C ILE A 211 -13.97 -4.66 18.66
N THR A 212 -13.95 -4.79 17.34
CA THR A 212 -14.75 -3.96 16.43
C THR A 212 -15.43 -4.87 15.41
N PRO A 213 -16.66 -5.36 15.69
CA PRO A 213 -17.35 -6.32 14.82
C PRO A 213 -17.59 -5.84 13.39
N GLY A 214 -17.72 -4.53 13.15
CA GLY A 214 -17.86 -3.93 11.83
C GLY A 214 -16.52 -3.65 11.10
N TYR A 215 -15.37 -4.10 11.59
CA TYR A 215 -14.07 -3.79 10.99
C TYR A 215 -13.83 -4.57 9.69
N ALA A 216 -14.36 -4.05 8.58
CA ALA A 216 -14.37 -4.69 7.26
C ALA A 216 -12.98 -5.16 6.78
N THR A 217 -11.92 -4.36 7.03
CA THR A 217 -10.54 -4.72 6.67
C THR A 217 -10.07 -5.99 7.40
N ALA A 218 -10.41 -6.14 8.68
CA ALA A 218 -10.06 -7.32 9.45
C ALA A 218 -10.81 -8.57 8.96
N HIS A 219 -12.09 -8.43 8.58
CA HIS A 219 -12.86 -9.50 7.95
C HIS A 219 -12.22 -9.96 6.65
N HIS A 220 -11.84 -9.03 5.77
CA HIS A 220 -11.16 -9.34 4.52
C HIS A 220 -9.82 -10.04 4.74
N ASN A 221 -9.00 -9.55 5.68
CA ASN A 221 -7.69 -10.14 5.98
C ASN A 221 -7.84 -11.55 6.57
N LEU A 222 -8.82 -11.76 7.46
CA LEU A 222 -9.12 -13.07 8.03
C LEU A 222 -9.56 -14.05 6.94
N SER A 223 -10.40 -13.63 6.01
CA SER A 223 -10.87 -14.48 4.91
C SER A 223 -9.72 -14.98 4.04
N GLY A 224 -8.66 -14.20 3.88
CA GLY A 224 -7.47 -14.59 3.11
C GLY A 224 -6.61 -15.70 3.74
N VAL A 225 -6.79 -15.98 5.04
CA VAL A 225 -5.99 -16.98 5.78
C VAL A 225 -6.83 -18.12 6.37
N LYS A 226 -8.13 -17.96 6.39
CA LYS A 226 -9.09 -18.93 6.94
C LYS A 226 -9.66 -19.80 5.81
N VAL A 227 -9.97 -21.05 6.13
CA VAL A 227 -10.80 -21.94 5.30
C VAL A 227 -12.17 -22.04 5.95
N TYR A 228 -13.20 -21.63 5.22
CA TYR A 228 -14.57 -21.61 5.70
C TYR A 228 -15.22 -22.97 5.66
N LYS A 229 -16.10 -23.21 6.65
CA LYS A 229 -16.96 -24.39 6.76
C LYS A 229 -18.39 -23.94 6.96
N GLU A 230 -19.35 -24.82 6.76
CA GLU A 230 -20.76 -24.54 7.03
C GLU A 230 -20.97 -23.98 8.44
N LYS A 231 -21.94 -23.08 8.60
CA LYS A 231 -22.32 -22.40 9.86
C LYS A 231 -21.19 -21.55 10.49
N ASP A 232 -20.32 -20.97 9.68
CA ASP A 232 -19.27 -20.09 10.17
C ASP A 232 -19.86 -18.76 10.70
N LYS A 233 -19.51 -18.42 11.95
CA LYS A 233 -20.03 -17.20 12.62
C LYS A 233 -19.61 -15.92 11.93
N GLN A 234 -18.41 -15.86 11.36
CA GLN A 234 -17.93 -14.68 10.64
C GLN A 234 -18.73 -14.46 9.36
N LEU A 235 -19.10 -15.53 8.64
CA LEU A 235 -19.92 -15.43 7.43
C LEU A 235 -21.25 -14.75 7.74
N ASN A 236 -21.99 -15.28 8.73
CA ASN A 236 -23.28 -14.69 9.16
C ASN A 236 -23.14 -13.22 9.60
N LEU A 237 -22.04 -12.89 10.27
CA LEU A 237 -21.77 -11.52 10.69
C LEU A 237 -21.55 -10.59 9.49
N ILE A 238 -20.74 -11.01 8.50
CA ILE A 238 -20.50 -10.21 7.30
C ILE A 238 -21.79 -10.00 6.51
N GLU A 239 -22.63 -11.03 6.38
CA GLU A 239 -23.93 -10.92 5.72
C GLU A 239 -24.84 -9.90 6.41
N SER A 240 -24.91 -9.93 7.75
CA SER A 240 -25.69 -8.95 8.51
C SER A 240 -25.16 -7.52 8.35
N LEU A 241 -23.84 -7.33 8.35
CA LEU A 241 -23.22 -6.02 8.13
C LEU A 241 -23.54 -5.45 6.74
N LEU A 242 -23.57 -6.27 5.69
CA LEU A 242 -23.89 -5.80 4.33
C LEU A 242 -25.34 -5.33 4.16
N ILE A 243 -26.26 -5.78 5.03
CA ILE A 243 -27.66 -5.32 5.05
C ILE A 243 -27.75 -3.91 5.66
N GLU A 244 -26.81 -3.53 6.51
CA GLU A 244 -26.78 -2.21 7.13
C GLU A 244 -26.47 -1.11 6.10
N ASN A 245 -27.21 0.02 6.18
CA ASN A 245 -27.06 1.13 5.22
C ASN A 245 -25.88 2.07 5.50
N ASN A 246 -25.16 1.86 6.60
CA ASN A 246 -24.13 2.80 7.10
C ASN A 246 -22.71 2.51 6.60
N LEU A 247 -22.52 1.49 5.75
CA LEU A 247 -21.18 1.12 5.24
C LEU A 247 -20.72 2.08 4.13
N SER A 248 -19.47 2.50 4.24
CA SER A 248 -18.76 3.15 3.14
C SER A 248 -18.58 2.20 1.94
N GLN A 249 -18.33 2.75 0.75
CA GLN A 249 -18.06 1.92 -0.44
C GLN A 249 -16.86 1.00 -0.21
N LYS A 250 -15.81 1.48 0.42
CA LYS A 250 -14.60 0.69 0.74
C LYS A 250 -14.89 -0.49 1.66
N GLU A 251 -15.71 -0.29 2.68
CA GLU A 251 -16.14 -1.39 3.57
C GLU A 251 -16.97 -2.41 2.82
N ARG A 252 -17.90 -1.97 1.96
CA ARG A 252 -18.68 -2.87 1.10
C ARG A 252 -17.80 -3.72 0.18
N ILE A 253 -16.73 -3.14 -0.38
CA ILE A 253 -15.76 -3.87 -1.20
C ILE A 253 -15.11 -4.98 -0.37
N TYR A 254 -14.52 -4.65 0.79
CA TYR A 254 -13.84 -5.63 1.63
C TYR A 254 -14.75 -6.77 2.07
N LEU A 255 -15.98 -6.48 2.49
CA LEU A 255 -16.94 -7.48 2.94
C LEU A 255 -17.41 -8.37 1.78
N ASN A 256 -17.62 -7.82 0.58
CA ASN A 256 -17.97 -8.61 -0.59
C ASN A 256 -16.83 -9.55 -1.01
N PHE A 257 -15.57 -9.10 -1.04
CA PHE A 257 -14.44 -9.99 -1.31
C PHE A 257 -14.27 -11.07 -0.24
N ALA A 258 -14.56 -10.75 1.04
CA ALA A 258 -14.53 -11.72 2.12
C ALA A 258 -15.60 -12.80 1.96
N LEU A 259 -16.84 -12.42 1.60
CA LEU A 259 -17.92 -13.38 1.30
C LEU A 259 -17.63 -14.21 0.05
N ALA A 260 -17.13 -13.58 -1.01
CA ALA A 260 -16.72 -14.31 -2.22
C ALA A 260 -15.73 -15.43 -1.89
N LYS A 261 -14.71 -15.14 -1.04
CA LYS A 261 -13.76 -16.17 -0.57
C LYS A 261 -14.43 -17.24 0.28
N ALA A 262 -15.34 -16.86 1.17
CA ALA A 262 -16.06 -17.81 2.01
C ALA A 262 -16.93 -18.77 1.17
N TYR A 263 -17.66 -18.24 0.20
CA TYR A 263 -18.49 -19.03 -0.69
C TYR A 263 -17.68 -19.86 -1.70
N GLU A 264 -16.48 -19.41 -2.09
CA GLU A 264 -15.53 -20.25 -2.84
C GLU A 264 -15.15 -21.51 -2.05
N ASP A 265 -14.82 -21.36 -0.75
CA ASP A 265 -14.47 -22.48 0.12
C ASP A 265 -15.66 -23.45 0.35
N LEU A 266 -16.88 -22.93 0.39
CA LEU A 266 -18.11 -23.71 0.55
C LEU A 266 -18.60 -24.35 -0.75
N GLY A 267 -17.99 -24.04 -1.90
CA GLY A 267 -18.43 -24.54 -3.21
C GLY A 267 -19.74 -23.93 -3.72
N ASN A 268 -20.22 -22.86 -3.11
CA ASN A 268 -21.43 -22.16 -3.55
C ASN A 268 -21.06 -21.12 -4.62
N HIS A 269 -21.06 -21.55 -5.88
CA HIS A 269 -20.61 -20.72 -7.00
C HIS A 269 -21.55 -19.53 -7.28
N GLU A 270 -22.85 -19.67 -7.05
CA GLU A 270 -23.82 -18.60 -7.28
C GLU A 270 -23.52 -17.41 -6.34
N GLU A 271 -23.45 -17.65 -5.03
CA GLU A 271 -23.14 -16.60 -4.06
C GLU A 271 -21.69 -16.07 -4.20
N LEU A 272 -20.73 -16.96 -4.55
CA LEU A 272 -19.37 -16.53 -4.89
C LEU A 272 -19.39 -15.43 -5.96
N PHE A 273 -20.01 -15.70 -7.12
CA PHE A 273 -20.00 -14.74 -8.24
C PHE A 273 -20.88 -13.52 -7.98
N LYS A 274 -21.96 -13.63 -7.25
CA LYS A 274 -22.79 -12.50 -6.81
C LYS A 274 -21.93 -11.48 -6.01
N HIS A 275 -21.26 -11.96 -4.97
CA HIS A 275 -20.45 -11.09 -4.11
C HIS A 275 -19.18 -10.61 -4.82
N LEU A 276 -18.50 -11.46 -5.57
CA LEU A 276 -17.31 -11.11 -6.33
C LEU A 276 -17.60 -10.03 -7.38
N ASN A 277 -18.67 -10.19 -8.14
CA ASN A 277 -19.07 -9.20 -9.17
C ASN A 277 -19.47 -7.87 -8.54
N GLU A 278 -20.17 -7.89 -7.40
CA GLU A 278 -20.55 -6.65 -6.69
C GLU A 278 -19.32 -5.92 -6.13
N GLY A 279 -18.40 -6.65 -5.47
CA GLY A 279 -17.14 -6.10 -4.99
C GLY A 279 -16.31 -5.45 -6.12
N ASN A 280 -16.18 -6.16 -7.24
CA ASN A 280 -15.49 -5.68 -8.43
C ASN A 280 -16.18 -4.45 -9.05
N ARG A 281 -17.52 -4.47 -9.16
CA ARG A 281 -18.32 -3.36 -9.69
C ARG A 281 -18.11 -2.06 -8.88
N ILE A 282 -18.15 -2.16 -7.56
CA ILE A 282 -17.93 -1.00 -6.68
C ILE A 282 -16.50 -0.51 -6.84
N ARG A 283 -15.51 -1.41 -6.78
CA ARG A 283 -14.09 -1.06 -6.90
C ARG A 283 -13.75 -0.41 -8.23
N LYS A 284 -14.29 -0.92 -9.34
CA LYS A 284 -14.10 -0.30 -10.67
C LYS A 284 -14.59 1.14 -10.72
N LYS A 285 -15.68 1.47 -10.00
CA LYS A 285 -16.24 2.84 -9.96
C LYS A 285 -15.40 3.83 -9.15
N GLU A 286 -14.65 3.35 -8.16
CA GLU A 286 -13.77 4.21 -7.36
C GLU A 286 -12.53 4.69 -8.15
N MET A 287 -12.18 4.01 -9.23
CA MET A 287 -10.95 4.26 -9.98
C MET A 287 -11.22 5.12 -11.22
N SER A 288 -10.39 6.14 -11.44
CA SER A 288 -10.53 7.11 -12.54
C SER A 288 -9.88 6.67 -13.85
N ASN A 289 -8.76 5.92 -13.79
CA ASN A 289 -8.01 5.50 -14.97
C ASN A 289 -8.78 4.46 -15.80
N SER A 290 -8.57 4.46 -17.12
CA SER A 290 -9.21 3.53 -18.05
C SER A 290 -8.23 2.50 -18.61
N ILE A 291 -8.74 1.46 -19.27
CA ILE A 291 -7.89 0.53 -20.02
C ILE A 291 -7.27 1.21 -21.24
N ALA A 292 -7.96 2.17 -21.84
CA ALA A 292 -7.46 2.95 -22.97
C ALA A 292 -6.18 3.71 -22.60
N ASP A 293 -6.12 4.32 -21.39
CA ASP A 293 -4.91 5.00 -20.90
C ASP A 293 -3.71 4.05 -20.85
N SER A 294 -3.93 2.78 -20.48
CA SER A 294 -2.86 1.77 -20.42
C SER A 294 -2.41 1.33 -21.83
N GLU A 295 -3.34 1.23 -22.78
CA GLU A 295 -3.05 0.89 -24.17
C GLU A 295 -2.30 2.04 -24.86
N GLU A 296 -2.76 3.28 -24.69
CA GLU A 296 -2.09 4.49 -25.20
C GLU A 296 -0.67 4.62 -24.64
N HIS A 297 -0.50 4.34 -23.34
CA HIS A 297 0.81 4.35 -22.73
C HIS A 297 1.74 3.28 -23.32
N ASN A 298 1.24 2.08 -23.65
CA ASN A 298 2.05 1.05 -24.30
C ASN A 298 2.46 1.48 -25.72
N GLU A 299 1.59 2.13 -26.48
CA GLU A 299 1.93 2.67 -27.80
C GLU A 299 2.94 3.82 -27.68
N LEU A 300 2.77 4.72 -26.71
CA LEU A 300 3.74 5.77 -26.39
C LEU A 300 5.13 5.20 -26.13
N ILE A 301 5.23 4.14 -25.33
CA ILE A 301 6.51 3.48 -25.02
C ILE A 301 7.19 2.97 -26.30
N LYS A 302 6.45 2.39 -27.23
CA LYS A 302 7.00 1.88 -28.50
C LYS A 302 7.63 2.99 -29.34
N LEU A 303 7.09 4.24 -29.29
CA LEU A 303 7.66 5.37 -30.03
C LEU A 303 9.12 5.66 -29.67
N PHE A 304 9.51 5.43 -28.41
CA PHE A 304 10.91 5.61 -27.97
C PHE A 304 11.89 4.63 -28.61
N PHE A 305 11.39 3.52 -29.16
CA PHE A 305 12.23 2.45 -29.71
C PHE A 305 12.09 2.25 -31.21
N ASN A 306 11.11 2.87 -31.87
CA ASN A 306 10.86 2.73 -33.31
C ASN A 306 11.92 3.44 -34.17
N SER A 307 12.59 4.48 -33.64
CA SER A 307 13.49 5.37 -34.40
C SER A 307 14.97 5.25 -34.04
N ASN A 308 15.36 4.39 -33.08
CA ASN A 308 16.71 4.42 -32.52
C ASN A 308 17.43 3.08 -32.55
N ASN A 309 18.59 3.07 -33.23
CA ASN A 309 19.65 2.09 -33.00
C ASN A 309 20.29 2.37 -31.62
N ILE A 310 19.66 1.93 -30.54
CA ILE A 310 20.20 2.09 -29.20
C ILE A 310 21.36 1.11 -29.05
N LYS A 311 22.58 1.57 -29.33
CA LYS A 311 23.83 0.86 -29.03
C LYS A 311 24.43 1.46 -27.77
N LEU A 312 24.10 0.87 -26.61
CA LEU A 312 24.65 1.30 -25.34
C LEU A 312 25.81 0.39 -24.95
N THR A 313 26.96 0.97 -24.82
CA THR A 313 28.16 0.34 -24.24
C THR A 313 28.52 1.11 -22.98
N TYR A 314 28.20 0.54 -21.82
CA TYR A 314 28.71 1.06 -20.55
C TYR A 314 30.02 0.40 -20.21
N ARG A 315 31.01 1.20 -19.78
CA ARG A 315 32.32 0.71 -19.34
C ARG A 315 32.38 0.39 -17.86
N ASP A 316 31.43 0.94 -17.09
CA ASP A 316 31.42 0.82 -15.64
C ASP A 316 30.63 -0.42 -15.22
N SER A 317 31.30 -1.33 -14.50
CA SER A 317 30.62 -2.46 -13.84
C SER A 317 29.77 -1.95 -12.68
N LEU A 318 28.57 -2.51 -12.54
CA LEU A 318 27.74 -2.26 -11.37
C LEU A 318 28.26 -3.04 -10.16
N PRO A 319 28.11 -2.49 -8.95
CA PRO A 319 28.42 -3.22 -7.71
C PRO A 319 27.50 -4.42 -7.52
N ILE A 320 26.27 -4.37 -8.08
CA ILE A 320 25.28 -5.44 -8.02
C ILE A 320 24.54 -5.55 -9.34
N ARG A 321 24.32 -6.79 -9.82
CA ARG A 321 23.64 -7.07 -11.08
C ARG A 321 22.15 -7.31 -10.86
N PRO A 322 21.23 -6.54 -11.49
CA PRO A 322 19.80 -6.75 -11.35
C PRO A 322 19.28 -7.89 -12.24
N ILE A 323 18.35 -8.66 -11.70
CA ILE A 323 17.47 -9.59 -12.41
C ILE A 323 16.05 -9.05 -12.30
N PHE A 324 15.46 -8.69 -13.44
CA PHE A 324 14.07 -8.22 -13.49
C PHE A 324 13.14 -9.40 -13.77
N ILE A 325 12.16 -9.61 -12.87
CA ILE A 325 11.15 -10.66 -13.01
C ILE A 325 9.83 -9.99 -13.39
N VAL A 326 9.37 -10.27 -14.59
CA VAL A 326 8.19 -9.65 -15.20
C VAL A 326 7.13 -10.69 -15.56
N GLY A 327 5.90 -10.25 -15.74
CA GLY A 327 4.76 -11.07 -16.13
C GLY A 327 3.46 -10.47 -15.61
N MET A 328 2.34 -11.11 -15.92
CA MET A 328 1.07 -10.69 -15.35
C MET A 328 1.02 -10.90 -13.83
N PRO A 329 0.27 -10.07 -13.08
CA PRO A 329 -0.04 -10.39 -11.69
C PRO A 329 -0.60 -11.82 -11.60
N ARG A 330 -0.32 -12.53 -10.52
CA ARG A 330 -0.86 -13.88 -10.28
C ARG A 330 -0.39 -14.97 -11.27
N SER A 331 0.57 -14.67 -12.15
CA SER A 331 1.16 -15.67 -13.05
C SER A 331 2.16 -16.60 -12.32
N GLY A 332 2.66 -16.23 -11.14
CA GLY A 332 3.66 -17.00 -10.37
C GLY A 332 5.01 -16.30 -10.27
N THR A 333 5.12 -15.02 -10.60
CA THR A 333 6.35 -14.22 -10.50
C THR A 333 6.97 -14.26 -9.09
N SER A 334 6.14 -14.31 -8.04
CA SER A 334 6.62 -14.47 -6.66
C SER A 334 7.26 -15.83 -6.38
N LEU A 335 6.81 -16.90 -7.07
CA LEU A 335 7.41 -18.23 -6.98
C LEU A 335 8.80 -18.22 -7.61
N VAL A 336 8.93 -17.67 -8.81
CA VAL A 336 10.23 -17.54 -9.51
C VAL A 336 11.19 -16.70 -8.69
N GLU A 337 10.75 -15.58 -8.15
CA GLU A 337 11.58 -14.76 -7.26
C GLU A 337 12.02 -15.53 -6.01
N GLN A 338 11.14 -16.29 -5.40
CA GLN A 338 11.45 -17.10 -4.21
C GLN A 338 12.49 -18.16 -4.51
N ILE A 339 12.42 -18.80 -5.68
CA ILE A 339 13.40 -19.76 -6.16
C ILE A 339 14.77 -19.07 -6.34
N ILE A 340 14.84 -17.99 -7.13
CA ILE A 340 16.10 -17.29 -7.43
C ILE A 340 16.70 -16.70 -6.15
N SER A 341 15.89 -16.10 -5.28
CA SER A 341 16.36 -15.50 -4.02
C SER A 341 16.69 -16.50 -2.92
N SER A 342 16.54 -17.79 -3.18
CA SER A 342 17.06 -18.84 -2.31
C SER A 342 18.53 -19.19 -2.61
N HIS A 343 19.07 -18.67 -3.71
CA HIS A 343 20.48 -18.74 -4.03
C HIS A 343 21.29 -17.81 -3.12
N HIS A 344 22.42 -18.29 -2.60
CA HIS A 344 23.23 -17.56 -1.59
C HIS A 344 23.84 -16.23 -2.09
N GLU A 345 24.00 -16.02 -3.39
CA GLU A 345 24.51 -14.76 -3.97
C GLU A 345 23.39 -13.76 -4.29
N VAL A 346 22.11 -14.09 -4.07
CA VAL A 346 20.98 -13.30 -4.55
C VAL A 346 20.17 -12.66 -3.42
N TYR A 347 20.04 -11.36 -3.44
CA TYR A 347 19.11 -10.64 -2.61
C TYR A 347 17.74 -10.52 -3.30
N GLY A 348 16.68 -10.98 -2.63
CA GLY A 348 15.30 -10.87 -3.12
C GLY A 348 14.65 -9.56 -2.69
N ALA A 349 14.64 -8.53 -3.52
CA ALA A 349 14.10 -7.22 -3.15
C ALA A 349 12.56 -7.13 -3.20
N GLY A 350 11.91 -8.05 -3.89
CA GLY A 350 10.45 -8.05 -4.03
C GLY A 350 9.94 -7.03 -5.05
N GLU A 351 8.80 -6.43 -4.77
CA GLU A 351 8.19 -5.41 -5.63
C GLU A 351 8.82 -4.05 -5.36
N VAL A 352 9.89 -3.73 -6.12
CA VAL A 352 10.62 -2.47 -6.04
C VAL A 352 10.19 -1.59 -7.22
N ASN A 353 9.43 -0.53 -6.95
CA ASN A 353 8.96 0.38 -8.00
C ASN A 353 9.95 1.50 -8.36
N ASN A 354 11.20 1.40 -7.90
CA ASN A 354 12.21 2.46 -8.07
C ASN A 354 12.48 2.75 -9.54
N PHE A 355 12.63 1.70 -10.39
CA PHE A 355 12.87 1.90 -11.82
C PHE A 355 11.70 2.63 -12.48
N HIS A 356 10.48 2.22 -12.18
CA HIS A 356 9.27 2.86 -12.66
C HIS A 356 9.21 4.35 -12.26
N ASN A 357 9.47 4.66 -11.01
CA ASN A 357 9.45 6.04 -10.50
C ASN A 357 10.53 6.93 -11.13
N ILE A 358 11.65 6.36 -11.56
CA ILE A 358 12.73 7.07 -12.25
C ILE A 358 12.37 7.33 -13.71
N ILE A 359 11.82 6.32 -14.41
CA ILE A 359 11.61 6.41 -15.85
C ILE A 359 10.35 7.17 -16.25
N MET A 360 9.26 7.06 -15.45
CA MET A 360 7.98 7.67 -15.81
C MET A 360 8.04 9.19 -16.01
N PRO A 361 8.65 9.99 -15.12
CA PRO A 361 8.79 11.44 -15.35
C PRO A 361 9.60 11.79 -16.61
N ILE A 362 10.55 10.93 -16.98
CA ILE A 362 11.34 11.11 -18.20
C ILE A 362 10.48 10.86 -19.44
N ILE A 363 9.71 9.76 -19.44
CA ILE A 363 8.77 9.43 -20.53
C ILE A 363 7.76 10.56 -20.70
N GLU A 364 7.14 11.02 -19.62
CA GLU A 364 6.14 12.09 -19.64
C GLU A 364 6.72 13.40 -20.20
N LYS A 365 7.92 13.80 -19.72
CA LYS A 365 8.61 14.99 -20.22
C LYS A 365 8.89 14.92 -21.72
N HIS A 366 9.34 13.78 -22.21
CA HIS A 366 9.62 13.58 -23.62
C HIS A 366 8.35 13.51 -24.46
N ALA A 367 7.29 12.91 -23.94
CA ALA A 367 5.99 12.83 -24.61
C ALA A 367 5.37 14.23 -24.80
N VAL A 368 5.41 15.09 -23.79
CA VAL A 368 4.92 16.48 -23.88
C VAL A 368 5.66 17.27 -24.95
N ASN A 369 6.96 16.99 -25.16
CA ASN A 369 7.77 17.67 -26.18
C ASN A 369 7.79 16.95 -27.54
N GLU A 370 7.03 15.88 -27.71
CA GLU A 370 7.00 15.02 -28.90
C GLU A 370 8.41 14.55 -29.35
N ASN A 371 9.33 14.44 -28.40
CA ASN A 371 10.71 14.03 -28.62
C ASN A 371 10.99 12.66 -28.00
N TYR A 372 10.83 11.62 -28.75
CA TYR A 372 10.96 10.23 -28.31
C TYR A 372 12.41 9.68 -28.39
N ASN A 373 13.41 10.55 -28.42
CA ASN A 373 14.80 10.16 -28.55
C ASN A 373 15.58 10.44 -27.26
N LEU A 374 15.75 9.42 -26.40
CA LEU A 374 16.62 9.51 -25.23
C LEU A 374 18.09 9.46 -25.63
N LYS A 375 18.90 10.35 -25.05
CA LYS A 375 20.35 10.40 -25.25
C LYS A 375 21.06 9.47 -24.29
N ASN A 376 22.31 9.11 -24.62
CA ASN A 376 23.14 8.25 -23.77
C ASN A 376 23.31 8.81 -22.35
N ASP A 377 23.40 10.13 -22.19
CA ASP A 377 23.54 10.76 -20.88
C ASP A 377 22.30 10.56 -19.98
N GLU A 378 21.11 10.52 -20.59
CA GLU A 378 19.85 10.25 -19.86
C GLU A 378 19.81 8.80 -19.40
N PHE A 379 20.23 7.84 -20.23
CA PHE A 379 20.35 6.45 -19.80
C PHE A 379 21.42 6.27 -18.72
N ALA A 380 22.54 6.99 -18.80
CA ALA A 380 23.56 6.99 -17.76
C ALA A 380 23.00 7.53 -16.42
N LEU A 381 22.19 8.57 -16.49
CA LEU A 381 21.50 9.13 -15.32
C LEU A 381 20.50 8.13 -14.72
N ILE A 382 19.66 7.48 -15.55
CA ILE A 382 18.73 6.43 -15.13
C ILE A 382 19.50 5.30 -14.42
N ARG A 383 20.60 4.82 -15.04
CA ARG A 383 21.48 3.79 -14.47
C ARG A 383 21.99 4.19 -13.09
N LYS A 384 22.53 5.41 -12.95
CA LYS A 384 23.05 5.93 -11.68
C LYS A 384 21.96 6.04 -10.61
N GLN A 385 20.83 6.63 -10.94
CA GLN A 385 19.74 6.80 -9.99
C GLN A 385 19.17 5.47 -9.49
N TYR A 386 18.97 4.52 -10.40
CA TYR A 386 18.48 3.21 -10.02
C TYR A 386 19.50 2.43 -9.19
N SER A 387 20.78 2.43 -9.56
CA SER A 387 21.82 1.78 -8.77
C SER A 387 21.90 2.32 -7.35
N ASN A 388 21.91 3.65 -7.19
CA ASN A 388 21.90 4.28 -5.86
C ASN A 388 20.65 3.89 -5.04
N SER A 389 19.51 3.76 -5.71
CA SER A 389 18.26 3.37 -5.04
C SER A 389 18.27 1.94 -4.50
N LEU A 390 19.15 1.09 -5.03
CA LEU A 390 19.30 -0.30 -4.62
C LEU A 390 20.27 -0.49 -3.44
N GLU A 391 21.18 0.45 -3.16
CA GLU A 391 22.23 0.32 -2.13
C GLU A 391 21.70 -0.02 -0.73
N ARG A 392 20.49 0.40 -0.43
CA ARG A 392 19.83 0.12 0.86
C ARG A 392 19.34 -1.33 1.04
N PHE A 393 19.33 -2.15 -0.03
CA PHE A 393 18.70 -3.47 -0.02
C PHE A 393 19.69 -4.63 0.19
N TYR A 394 20.94 -4.47 -0.19
CA TYR A 394 21.93 -5.55 -0.17
C TYR A 394 23.17 -5.18 0.67
N ALA A 395 23.84 -6.18 1.19
CA ALA A 395 25.08 -6.01 1.95
C ALA A 395 26.28 -6.73 1.31
N ASN A 396 26.12 -8.01 0.96
CA ASN A 396 27.19 -8.86 0.45
C ASN A 396 26.81 -9.59 -0.83
N GLU A 397 25.57 -9.49 -1.26
CA GLU A 397 25.06 -10.19 -2.43
C GLU A 397 25.56 -9.48 -3.71
N LYS A 398 25.83 -10.29 -4.75
CA LYS A 398 26.28 -9.80 -6.07
C LYS A 398 25.13 -9.57 -7.04
N VAL A 399 23.97 -10.13 -6.74
CA VAL A 399 22.78 -10.14 -7.59
C VAL A 399 21.57 -9.72 -6.78
N ILE A 400 20.69 -8.91 -7.38
CA ILE A 400 19.44 -8.48 -6.78
C ILE A 400 18.27 -8.76 -7.71
N THR A 401 17.14 -9.25 -7.18
CA THR A 401 15.91 -9.35 -7.96
C THR A 401 15.06 -8.09 -7.79
N ASP A 402 14.51 -7.61 -8.91
CA ASP A 402 13.41 -6.63 -8.93
C ASP A 402 12.21 -7.31 -9.60
N LYS A 403 11.17 -7.54 -8.80
CA LYS A 403 9.95 -8.19 -9.26
C LYS A 403 8.78 -7.19 -9.32
N TRP A 404 9.01 -5.98 -9.77
CA TRP A 404 7.92 -5.07 -10.10
C TRP A 404 7.27 -5.52 -11.40
N ILE A 405 6.09 -6.12 -11.30
CA ILE A 405 5.42 -6.77 -12.44
C ILE A 405 5.24 -5.83 -13.63
N LEU A 406 4.98 -4.53 -13.41
CA LEU A 406 4.81 -3.54 -14.47
C LEU A 406 6.12 -3.18 -15.19
N ASN A 407 7.28 -3.67 -14.75
CA ASN A 407 8.55 -3.52 -15.49
C ASN A 407 8.49 -4.16 -16.89
N PHE A 408 7.49 -5.00 -17.18
CA PHE A 408 7.29 -5.46 -18.56
C PHE A 408 7.02 -4.30 -19.53
N LYS A 409 6.45 -3.19 -19.08
CA LYS A 409 6.26 -2.00 -19.90
C LYS A 409 7.57 -1.29 -20.28
N THR A 410 8.59 -1.42 -19.44
CA THR A 410 9.83 -0.64 -19.53
C THR A 410 11.06 -1.47 -19.89
N ILE A 411 10.89 -2.71 -20.39
CA ILE A 411 11.99 -3.62 -20.74
C ILE A 411 13.03 -2.96 -21.66
N GLY A 412 12.58 -2.20 -22.67
CA GLY A 412 13.48 -1.49 -23.56
C GLY A 412 14.38 -0.50 -22.82
N PHE A 413 13.85 0.27 -21.89
CA PHE A 413 14.62 1.21 -21.08
C PHE A 413 15.56 0.46 -20.10
N ILE A 414 15.10 -0.65 -19.52
CA ILE A 414 15.92 -1.50 -18.66
C ILE A 414 17.14 -2.02 -19.42
N LEU A 415 16.93 -2.67 -20.57
CA LEU A 415 18.01 -3.24 -21.37
C LEU A 415 18.94 -2.17 -21.97
N SER A 416 18.41 -0.96 -22.18
CA SER A 416 19.18 0.19 -22.62
C SER A 416 20.06 0.76 -21.50
N ALA A 417 19.55 0.87 -20.27
CA ALA A 417 20.32 1.36 -19.13
C ALA A 417 21.21 0.27 -18.50
N PHE A 418 20.80 -0.99 -18.57
CA PHE A 418 21.46 -2.16 -17.93
C PHE A 418 21.57 -3.33 -18.91
N PRO A 419 22.43 -3.26 -19.94
CA PRO A 419 22.57 -4.32 -20.95
C PRO A 419 23.06 -5.66 -20.36
N GLU A 420 23.66 -5.65 -19.17
CA GLU A 420 24.08 -6.81 -18.38
C GLU A 420 22.96 -7.44 -17.54
N SER A 421 21.82 -6.77 -17.38
CA SER A 421 20.69 -7.29 -16.61
C SER A 421 20.08 -8.52 -17.27
N LYS A 422 19.40 -9.32 -16.46
CA LYS A 422 18.62 -10.47 -16.94
C LYS A 422 17.14 -10.17 -16.80
N ILE A 423 16.37 -10.50 -17.84
CA ILE A 423 14.91 -10.37 -17.84
C ILE A 423 14.30 -11.76 -17.83
N VAL A 424 13.61 -12.10 -16.75
CA VAL A 424 12.87 -13.36 -16.60
C VAL A 424 11.39 -13.07 -16.75
N HIS A 425 10.79 -13.60 -17.80
CA HIS A 425 9.37 -13.39 -18.10
C HIS A 425 8.59 -14.66 -17.80
N LEU A 426 7.68 -14.59 -16.83
CA LEU A 426 6.85 -15.72 -16.42
C LEU A 426 5.54 -15.75 -17.20
N LYS A 427 5.30 -16.85 -17.91
CA LYS A 427 4.09 -17.17 -18.67
C LYS A 427 3.26 -18.18 -17.91
N ARG A 428 1.94 -18.02 -17.96
CA ARG A 428 0.96 -18.94 -17.39
C ARG A 428 -0.31 -18.94 -18.23
N ASP A 429 -1.09 -20.01 -18.21
CA ASP A 429 -2.40 -20.07 -18.85
C ASP A 429 -3.19 -18.77 -18.63
N ALA A 430 -3.67 -18.18 -19.74
CA ALA A 430 -4.35 -16.87 -19.73
C ALA A 430 -5.60 -16.89 -18.85
N ARG A 431 -6.37 -17.98 -18.93
CA ARG A 431 -7.65 -18.16 -18.23
C ARG A 431 -7.42 -18.29 -16.72
N ALA A 432 -6.41 -19.08 -16.34
CA ALA A 432 -6.01 -19.25 -14.95
C ALA A 432 -5.48 -17.94 -14.34
N THR A 433 -4.68 -17.21 -15.11
CA THR A 433 -4.12 -15.92 -14.70
C THR A 433 -5.22 -14.89 -14.52
N CYS A 434 -6.06 -14.69 -15.52
CA CYS A 434 -7.16 -13.71 -15.48
C CYS A 434 -8.19 -14.05 -14.40
N TRP A 435 -8.56 -15.32 -14.22
CA TRP A 435 -9.41 -15.73 -13.10
C TRP A 435 -8.79 -15.40 -11.75
N SER A 436 -7.51 -15.73 -11.57
CA SER A 436 -6.79 -15.44 -10.33
C SER A 436 -6.66 -13.93 -10.05
N ILE A 437 -6.61 -13.10 -11.09
CA ILE A 437 -6.63 -11.62 -10.97
C ILE A 437 -8.02 -11.15 -10.57
N TYR A 438 -9.06 -11.56 -11.29
CA TYR A 438 -10.44 -11.10 -11.11
C TYR A 438 -10.97 -11.33 -9.70
N LYS A 439 -10.59 -12.45 -9.08
CA LYS A 439 -11.00 -12.77 -7.71
C LYS A 439 -10.13 -12.10 -6.61
N HIS A 440 -9.16 -11.28 -6.98
CA HIS A 440 -8.24 -10.66 -6.02
C HIS A 440 -8.51 -9.16 -5.86
N TYR A 441 -8.55 -8.69 -4.61
CA TYR A 441 -8.56 -7.27 -4.31
C TYR A 441 -7.14 -6.70 -4.36
N PHE A 442 -6.91 -5.72 -5.23
CA PHE A 442 -5.67 -4.95 -5.28
C PHE A 442 -5.87 -3.61 -4.57
N SER A 443 -4.98 -3.29 -3.63
CA SER A 443 -5.03 -2.03 -2.88
C SER A 443 -4.65 -0.81 -3.74
N ASP A 444 -3.84 -1.03 -4.78
CA ASP A 444 -3.31 0.04 -5.62
C ASP A 444 -4.35 0.58 -6.61
N GLU A 445 -4.24 1.86 -6.95
CA GLU A 445 -5.20 2.54 -7.83
C GLU A 445 -4.97 2.24 -9.33
N GLY A 446 -3.79 1.76 -9.71
CA GLY A 446 -3.41 1.50 -11.11
C GLY A 446 -4.06 0.28 -11.76
N ASN A 447 -4.82 -0.54 -11.04
CA ASN A 447 -5.29 -1.85 -11.49
C ASN A 447 -6.79 -1.90 -11.80
N ARG A 448 -7.42 -0.81 -12.29
CA ARG A 448 -8.85 -0.77 -12.62
C ARG A 448 -9.28 -1.85 -13.62
N TRP A 449 -8.42 -2.17 -14.56
CA TRP A 449 -8.62 -3.23 -15.55
C TRP A 449 -8.85 -4.63 -14.94
N ALA A 450 -8.42 -4.86 -13.69
CA ALA A 450 -8.56 -6.14 -13.01
C ALA A 450 -10.00 -6.47 -12.59
N TYR A 451 -10.89 -5.47 -12.54
CA TYR A 451 -12.24 -5.55 -11.97
C TYR A 451 -13.37 -5.67 -13.01
N ASP A 452 -13.02 -5.93 -14.26
CA ASP A 452 -13.97 -6.16 -15.33
C ASP A 452 -13.42 -7.19 -16.32
N TYR A 453 -14.26 -8.08 -16.83
CA TYR A 453 -13.82 -9.16 -17.71
C TYR A 453 -13.26 -8.65 -19.05
N GLN A 454 -13.90 -7.63 -19.63
CA GLN A 454 -13.48 -7.09 -20.94
C GLN A 454 -12.19 -6.28 -20.78
N ASP A 455 -12.11 -5.42 -19.77
CA ASP A 455 -10.91 -4.62 -19.50
C ASP A 455 -9.71 -5.52 -19.18
N LEU A 456 -9.93 -6.58 -18.39
CA LEU A 456 -8.90 -7.57 -18.04
C LEU A 456 -8.38 -8.32 -19.26
N ALA A 457 -9.28 -8.77 -20.14
CA ALA A 457 -8.89 -9.45 -21.38
C ALA A 457 -8.13 -8.51 -22.32
N ARG A 458 -8.57 -7.25 -22.47
CA ARG A 458 -7.87 -6.23 -23.25
C ARG A 458 -6.48 -5.95 -22.69
N PHE A 459 -6.35 -5.78 -21.37
CA PHE A 459 -5.07 -5.58 -20.74
C PHE A 459 -4.13 -6.77 -20.97
N TYR A 460 -4.64 -8.00 -20.87
CA TYR A 460 -3.88 -9.21 -21.12
C TYR A 460 -3.37 -9.28 -22.57
N LYS A 461 -4.24 -8.97 -23.54
CA LYS A 461 -3.85 -8.93 -24.96
C LYS A 461 -2.83 -7.82 -25.27
N SER A 462 -3.01 -6.64 -24.67
CA SER A 462 -2.06 -5.52 -24.80
C SER A 462 -0.71 -5.86 -24.19
N TYR A 463 -0.69 -6.56 -23.03
CA TYR A 463 0.54 -7.08 -22.43
C TYR A 463 1.26 -8.08 -23.36
N LEU A 464 0.54 -9.05 -23.95
CA LEU A 464 1.14 -10.00 -24.88
C LEU A 464 1.74 -9.27 -26.11
N GLY A 465 1.00 -8.34 -26.71
CA GLY A 465 1.48 -7.57 -27.85
C GLY A 465 2.73 -6.75 -27.54
N LEU A 466 2.86 -6.24 -26.31
CA LEU A 466 4.07 -5.52 -25.88
C LEU A 466 5.23 -6.48 -25.62
N MET A 467 4.99 -7.67 -25.04
CA MET A 467 6.03 -8.69 -24.86
C MET A 467 6.55 -9.21 -26.19
N ASP A 468 5.68 -9.47 -27.17
CA ASP A 468 6.08 -9.85 -28.53
C ASP A 468 6.93 -8.76 -29.19
N TYR A 469 6.57 -7.49 -29.01
CA TYR A 469 7.35 -6.35 -29.47
C TYR A 469 8.79 -6.37 -28.87
N TRP A 470 8.91 -6.60 -27.55
CA TRP A 470 10.21 -6.68 -26.89
C TRP A 470 11.04 -7.87 -27.33
N HIS A 471 10.44 -9.04 -27.53
CA HIS A 471 11.12 -10.23 -28.06
C HIS A 471 11.70 -9.99 -29.47
N ASN A 472 10.95 -9.29 -30.31
CA ASN A 472 11.38 -8.93 -31.66
C ASN A 472 12.51 -7.89 -31.64
N LEU A 473 12.44 -6.92 -30.74
CA LEU A 473 13.43 -5.84 -30.65
C LEU A 473 14.72 -6.28 -29.98
N PHE A 474 14.66 -7.18 -28.98
CA PHE A 474 15.78 -7.66 -28.20
C PHE A 474 15.87 -9.20 -28.21
N PRO A 475 16.16 -9.82 -29.38
CA PRO A 475 16.16 -11.27 -29.50
C PRO A 475 17.17 -11.92 -28.55
N GLY A 476 16.72 -12.94 -27.79
CA GLY A 476 17.54 -13.68 -26.84
C GLY A 476 17.85 -12.98 -25.52
N LYS A 477 17.33 -11.75 -25.30
CA LYS A 477 17.55 -11.01 -24.04
C LYS A 477 16.49 -11.25 -22.97
N ILE A 478 15.37 -11.87 -23.31
CA ILE A 478 14.26 -12.18 -22.40
C ILE A 478 14.14 -13.69 -22.32
N TYR A 479 14.17 -14.25 -21.12
CA TYR A 479 13.97 -15.68 -20.88
C TYR A 479 12.52 -15.93 -20.46
N ASP A 480 11.79 -16.66 -21.31
CA ASP A 480 10.45 -17.13 -21.02
C ASP A 480 10.51 -18.40 -20.18
N ILE A 481 9.82 -18.41 -19.05
CA ILE A 481 9.59 -19.58 -18.22
C ILE A 481 8.08 -19.85 -18.09
N SER A 482 7.64 -21.08 -18.38
CA SER A 482 6.27 -21.50 -18.20
C SER A 482 6.02 -21.90 -16.74
N TYR A 483 4.95 -21.38 -16.13
CA TYR A 483 4.54 -21.78 -14.79
C TYR A 483 4.19 -23.28 -14.74
N GLU A 484 3.53 -23.79 -15.76
CA GLU A 484 3.11 -25.18 -15.87
C GLU A 484 4.33 -26.11 -15.99
N ASP A 485 5.32 -25.75 -16.81
CA ASP A 485 6.57 -26.51 -16.95
C ASP A 485 7.38 -26.48 -15.65
N LEU A 486 7.51 -25.29 -15.03
CA LEU A 486 8.19 -25.13 -13.74
C LEU A 486 7.57 -25.99 -12.65
N THR A 487 6.23 -26.06 -12.58
CA THR A 487 5.53 -26.85 -11.55
C THR A 487 5.55 -28.35 -11.85
N SER A 488 5.69 -28.74 -13.11
CA SER A 488 5.77 -30.15 -13.52
C SER A 488 7.18 -30.71 -13.46
N ASN A 489 8.22 -29.88 -13.72
CA ASN A 489 9.61 -30.30 -13.85
C ASN A 489 10.53 -29.33 -13.07
N GLN A 490 10.27 -29.18 -11.77
CA GLN A 490 10.90 -28.15 -10.91
C GLN A 490 12.42 -28.09 -11.07
N GLU A 491 13.13 -29.22 -10.91
CA GLU A 491 14.59 -29.22 -10.95
C GLU A 491 15.12 -28.80 -12.30
N LYS A 492 14.61 -29.36 -13.39
CA LYS A 492 15.06 -29.04 -14.75
C LYS A 492 14.86 -27.54 -15.05
N GLU A 493 13.69 -27.02 -14.77
CA GLU A 493 13.37 -25.63 -15.07
C GLU A 493 14.11 -24.66 -14.13
N THR A 494 14.36 -25.04 -12.87
CA THR A 494 15.22 -24.28 -11.96
C THR A 494 16.68 -24.23 -12.46
N ARG A 495 17.23 -25.35 -12.94
CA ARG A 495 18.58 -25.39 -13.53
C ARG A 495 18.68 -24.48 -14.77
N ASN A 496 17.70 -24.52 -15.67
CA ASN A 496 17.64 -23.66 -16.84
C ASN A 496 17.56 -22.18 -16.44
N LEU A 497 16.73 -21.85 -15.45
CA LEU A 497 16.55 -20.50 -14.93
C LEU A 497 17.84 -19.94 -14.33
N LEU A 498 18.51 -20.70 -13.45
CA LEU A 498 19.78 -20.29 -12.84
C LEU A 498 20.87 -20.10 -13.91
N LYS A 499 20.97 -21.04 -14.86
CA LYS A 499 21.91 -20.93 -16.00
C LYS A 499 21.69 -19.65 -16.82
N TYR A 500 20.43 -19.29 -17.13
CA TYR A 500 20.13 -18.04 -17.82
C TYR A 500 20.51 -16.81 -16.96
N CYS A 501 20.32 -16.91 -15.66
CA CYS A 501 20.68 -15.84 -14.71
C CYS A 501 22.19 -15.75 -14.43
N ASP A 502 23.05 -16.54 -15.10
CA ASP A 502 24.50 -16.66 -14.83
C ASP A 502 24.77 -16.94 -13.33
N LEU A 503 24.00 -17.85 -12.74
CA LEU A 503 24.12 -18.34 -11.39
C LEU A 503 24.50 -19.82 -11.41
N ASP A 504 25.40 -20.20 -10.52
CA ASP A 504 25.74 -21.60 -10.29
C ASP A 504 24.56 -22.37 -9.67
N TRP A 505 24.66 -23.69 -9.65
CA TRP A 505 23.63 -24.51 -9.02
C TRP A 505 23.68 -24.36 -7.49
N ASP A 506 22.52 -24.06 -6.90
CA ASP A 506 22.32 -24.03 -5.45
C ASP A 506 21.06 -24.86 -5.09
N GLU A 507 21.25 -25.92 -4.28
CA GLU A 507 20.20 -26.84 -3.84
C GLU A 507 19.07 -26.12 -3.08
N ASN A 508 19.38 -24.99 -2.42
CA ASN A 508 18.39 -24.19 -1.72
C ASN A 508 17.28 -23.66 -2.64
N CYS A 509 17.57 -23.52 -3.93
CA CYS A 509 16.57 -23.09 -4.93
C CYS A 509 15.47 -24.13 -5.15
N LEU A 510 15.70 -25.43 -4.90
CA LEU A 510 14.66 -26.44 -4.89
C LEU A 510 13.84 -26.40 -3.59
N ASN A 511 14.45 -26.00 -2.49
CA ASN A 511 13.83 -25.89 -1.18
C ASN A 511 13.33 -24.47 -0.89
N PHE A 512 12.99 -23.70 -1.92
CA PHE A 512 12.60 -22.28 -1.86
C PHE A 512 11.54 -21.97 -0.78
N TYR A 513 10.67 -22.93 -0.44
CA TYR A 513 9.62 -22.80 0.57
C TYR A 513 10.16 -22.66 1.99
N THR A 514 11.43 -23.01 2.24
CA THR A 514 12.11 -22.82 3.53
C THR A 514 12.73 -21.43 3.67
N ASN A 515 12.83 -20.67 2.59
CA ASN A 515 13.37 -19.32 2.61
C ASN A 515 12.47 -18.39 3.43
N THR A 516 13.03 -17.80 4.49
CA THR A 516 12.33 -16.99 5.49
C THR A 516 12.22 -15.51 5.12
N ARG A 517 12.74 -15.10 3.95
CA ARG A 517 12.63 -13.71 3.53
C ARG A 517 11.19 -13.22 3.55
N ALA A 518 10.99 -11.95 3.82
CA ALA A 518 9.66 -11.38 3.81
C ALA A 518 9.09 -11.27 2.38
N VAL A 519 7.85 -11.72 2.20
CA VAL A 519 7.13 -11.67 0.93
C VAL A 519 5.94 -10.72 1.07
N LYS A 520 5.93 -9.63 0.29
CA LYS A 520 4.90 -8.56 0.35
C LYS A 520 3.75 -8.74 -0.65
N THR A 521 3.62 -9.89 -1.28
CA THR A 521 2.65 -10.10 -2.36
C THR A 521 1.43 -10.89 -1.91
N ALA A 522 0.38 -10.85 -2.71
CA ALA A 522 -0.82 -11.68 -2.54
C ALA A 522 -0.51 -13.20 -2.49
N SER A 523 0.66 -13.62 -2.94
CA SER A 523 1.12 -15.01 -2.94
C SER A 523 1.99 -15.38 -1.73
N ALA A 524 2.09 -14.51 -0.70
CA ALA A 524 2.99 -14.69 0.44
C ALA A 524 2.83 -16.03 1.18
N VAL A 525 1.60 -16.54 1.29
CA VAL A 525 1.33 -17.85 1.89
C VAL A 525 1.68 -18.99 0.93
N GLN A 526 1.36 -18.82 -0.36
CA GLN A 526 1.53 -19.84 -1.38
C GLN A 526 3.00 -20.22 -1.61
N VAL A 527 3.89 -19.24 -1.68
CA VAL A 527 5.32 -19.46 -1.92
C VAL A 527 6.09 -20.09 -0.75
N ARG A 528 5.43 -20.26 0.38
CA ARG A 528 5.96 -20.96 1.56
C ARG A 528 5.53 -22.44 1.64
N ASN A 529 4.78 -22.90 0.66
CA ASN A 529 4.43 -24.29 0.51
C ASN A 529 5.31 -24.96 -0.55
N LYS A 530 5.48 -26.27 -0.44
CA LYS A 530 6.10 -27.05 -1.53
C LYS A 530 5.35 -26.81 -2.83
N MET A 531 6.07 -26.89 -3.93
CA MET A 531 5.48 -26.76 -5.26
C MET A 531 4.35 -27.77 -5.45
N TYR A 532 3.26 -27.35 -6.05
CA TYR A 532 2.09 -28.17 -6.35
C TYR A 532 1.56 -27.88 -7.75
N GLN A 533 0.94 -28.87 -8.36
CA GLN A 533 0.37 -28.83 -9.70
C GLN A 533 -1.14 -28.56 -9.67
N GLY A 534 -1.73 -28.30 -10.83
CA GLY A 534 -3.19 -28.20 -11.01
C GLY A 534 -3.78 -26.82 -10.81
N SER A 535 -3.02 -25.84 -10.30
CA SER A 535 -3.53 -24.48 -10.07
C SER A 535 -3.91 -23.74 -11.37
N SER A 536 -3.42 -24.17 -12.52
CA SER A 536 -3.80 -23.61 -13.83
C SER A 536 -5.10 -24.18 -14.40
N ASP A 537 -5.67 -25.22 -13.78
CA ASP A 537 -6.94 -25.82 -14.21
C ASP A 537 -8.13 -25.44 -13.33
N VAL A 538 -7.90 -24.81 -12.19
CA VAL A 538 -8.95 -24.45 -11.22
C VAL A 538 -10.08 -23.61 -11.82
N TRP A 539 -9.80 -22.78 -12.83
CA TRP A 539 -10.82 -21.98 -13.50
C TRP A 539 -11.90 -22.82 -14.22
N ARG A 540 -11.62 -24.09 -14.57
CA ARG A 540 -12.52 -24.96 -15.34
C ARG A 540 -13.83 -25.21 -14.61
N GLN A 541 -13.81 -25.34 -13.29
CA GLN A 541 -15.03 -25.54 -12.48
C GLN A 541 -15.97 -24.33 -12.49
N TYR A 542 -15.46 -23.15 -12.92
CA TYR A 542 -16.21 -21.90 -13.02
C TYR A 542 -16.50 -21.48 -14.47
N SER A 543 -16.29 -22.36 -15.45
CA SER A 543 -16.33 -22.03 -16.88
C SER A 543 -17.64 -21.39 -17.32
N GLU A 544 -18.78 -21.79 -16.74
CA GLU A 544 -20.10 -21.20 -17.05
C GLU A 544 -20.18 -19.73 -16.62
N TYR A 545 -19.69 -19.40 -15.42
CA TYR A 545 -19.67 -18.04 -14.89
C TYR A 545 -18.60 -17.17 -15.55
N LEU A 546 -17.52 -17.77 -16.02
CA LEU A 546 -16.39 -17.11 -16.67
C LEU A 546 -16.56 -16.96 -18.19
N LYS A 547 -17.66 -17.44 -18.77
CA LYS A 547 -17.89 -17.38 -20.23
C LYS A 547 -17.60 -16.03 -20.86
N PRO A 548 -18.04 -14.87 -20.28
CA PRO A 548 -17.70 -13.54 -20.85
C PRO A 548 -16.20 -13.26 -20.90
N LEU A 549 -15.44 -13.66 -19.88
CA LEU A 549 -13.98 -13.55 -19.86
C LEU A 549 -13.33 -14.48 -20.87
N LEU A 550 -13.75 -15.74 -20.91
CA LEU A 550 -13.21 -16.75 -21.83
C LEU A 550 -13.42 -16.36 -23.30
N ASP A 551 -14.57 -15.79 -23.62
CA ASP A 551 -14.86 -15.31 -24.97
C ASP A 551 -14.04 -14.05 -25.30
N ALA A 552 -13.82 -13.16 -24.34
CA ALA A 552 -12.98 -11.98 -24.52
C ALA A 552 -11.49 -12.30 -24.68
N LEU A 553 -11.01 -13.44 -24.14
CA LEU A 553 -9.62 -13.90 -24.28
C LEU A 553 -9.33 -14.61 -25.61
N LYS A 554 -10.34 -15.06 -26.36
CA LYS A 554 -10.16 -15.57 -27.73
C LYS A 554 -9.72 -14.45 -28.66
#